data_addfb6460a9ab947c3c963aa4b843c06
#
_entry.id   addfb6460a9ab947c3c963aa4b843c06
#
_cell.length_a   1.000
_cell.length_b   1.000
_cell.length_c   1.000
_cell.angle_alpha   90.00
_cell.angle_beta   90.00
_cell.angle_gamma   90.00
#
_symmetry.space_group_name_H-M   'P 1'
#
loop_
_entity.id
_entity.type
_entity.pdbx_description
1 polymer ?
#
loop_
_entity_poly.entity_id
_entity_poly.type
_entity_poly.pdbx_seq_one_letter_code
_entity_poly.pdbx_strand_id
1 'polypeptide(L)'
;MNSASRWRSLLLKVPEGSYGALMAMITGGEAVAETLYSIGVRRVFGIVSVHNLPIYDALSLHPNIEVTNVRHEQGAAHAADAYSRVTGELGVILTSTGPGALNAVAGIYEAAFVSSQLLMITGQIESRFRGKGKGFLHEYEKQPDMLRTVCRSVASVRYTEDISKDLVTVADDIRRGRPQPGAVEIPIDLQYRKVEMEIADSQQVTRLAPDDILLDQAADLLRNAERPVIWAGGGVNISGASDELTTLAERLGAPVVTTIEGRGAISEMHELSLGFRTDRRTGIEIFEEADVVFAIGTRFQNYATRVWQLPMPDNLIHVDIDPEVIGRNYPAAVAVVGDAKLSLEGMLERIDQGGVDPQFVDRCRKIKAADEEAIKGEIGADHTQIVSIIRRLLPDECPVVRDSTVPNYTWGNRLLPIVRSRTSIRPAAVAIGPGLPLAMGAALGTGSHALLVQGDGGLQLSNGELSACAEHQIPVIVLVFNDSGYNILRMIQESVLGRKHGTELSKVDFVGVANGMGVEAERVEGVDQFESALARALERQGPTLLDIDMSFLAPIELPLPAHQRAKQD
;
A
#
# COMPACT_ATOMS: atom_id res chain seq x y z
N MET A 1 -27.39 30.24 15.70
CA MET A 1 -26.06 30.61 15.16
C MET A 1 -25.56 29.47 14.30
N ASN A 2 -25.26 29.75 13.06
CA ASN A 2 -24.91 28.77 12.06
C ASN A 2 -23.56 28.10 12.44
N SER A 3 -23.43 26.77 12.40
CA SER A 3 -22.24 26.00 12.79
C SER A 3 -20.94 26.52 12.15
N ALA A 4 -21.00 26.92 10.88
CA ALA A 4 -19.88 27.54 10.17
C ALA A 4 -19.37 28.86 10.78
N SER A 5 -20.23 29.61 11.49
CA SER A 5 -19.83 30.86 12.18
C SER A 5 -19.08 30.59 13.49
N ARG A 6 -19.32 29.41 14.11
CA ARG A 6 -18.66 28.97 15.35
C ARG A 6 -17.21 28.55 15.08
N TRP A 7 -17.00 27.77 14.00
CA TRP A 7 -15.66 27.38 13.55
C TRP A 7 -14.82 28.61 13.15
N ARG A 8 -15.40 29.56 12.42
CA ARG A 8 -14.71 30.82 12.10
C ARG A 8 -14.30 31.61 13.35
N SER A 9 -15.07 31.57 14.44
CA SER A 9 -14.72 32.28 15.67
C SER A 9 -13.63 31.61 16.50
N LEU A 10 -13.46 30.30 16.38
CA LEU A 10 -12.34 29.53 16.95
C LEU A 10 -11.05 29.72 16.13
N LEU A 11 -11.15 29.62 14.79
CA LEU A 11 -10.00 29.74 13.86
C LEU A 11 -9.46 31.20 13.75
N LEU A 12 -10.30 32.22 13.92
CA LEU A 12 -9.86 33.65 13.83
C LEU A 12 -8.98 34.12 15.00
N LYS A 13 -8.70 33.27 15.99
CA LYS A 13 -7.85 33.61 17.15
C LYS A 13 -6.44 33.01 17.08
N VAL A 14 -6.10 32.27 16.05
CA VAL A 14 -4.76 31.68 15.90
C VAL A 14 -4.05 32.33 14.72
N PRO A 15 -2.96 33.07 14.90
CA PRO A 15 -2.08 33.50 13.81
C PRO A 15 -1.40 32.26 13.19
N GLU A 16 -1.33 32.20 11.87
CA GLU A 16 -0.53 31.20 11.18
C GLU A 16 0.90 31.17 11.74
N GLY A 17 1.29 30.05 12.33
CA GLY A 17 2.66 29.82 12.82
C GLY A 17 2.87 29.89 14.34
N SER A 18 1.83 30.05 15.17
CA SER A 18 1.97 30.01 16.64
C SER A 18 0.89 29.15 17.29
N TYR A 19 1.10 27.83 17.33
CA TYR A 19 0.36 26.91 18.19
C TYR A 19 0.93 26.97 19.62
N GLY A 20 0.70 28.06 20.33
CA GLY A 20 0.88 28.12 21.78
C GLY A 20 -0.42 27.71 22.45
N ALA A 21 -0.36 26.78 23.37
CA ALA A 21 -1.39 26.21 24.23
C ALA A 21 -2.69 27.06 24.38
N LEU A 22 -3.68 26.87 23.50
CA LEU A 22 -4.99 27.48 23.63
C LEU A 22 -5.91 26.48 24.32
N MET A 23 -6.17 26.69 25.61
CA MET A 23 -7.22 25.99 26.35
C MET A 23 -8.58 26.38 25.77
N ALA A 24 -9.33 25.44 25.23
CA ALA A 24 -10.66 25.65 24.68
C ALA A 24 -11.69 24.70 25.31
N MET A 25 -12.90 25.22 25.51
CA MET A 25 -14.04 24.39 25.94
C MET A 25 -14.62 23.66 24.74
N ILE A 26 -14.17 22.43 24.48
CA ILE A 26 -14.55 21.60 23.34
C ILE A 26 -15.07 20.24 23.77
N THR A 27 -15.85 19.59 22.90
CA THR A 27 -16.28 18.19 23.08
C THR A 27 -15.14 17.23 22.71
N GLY A 28 -15.22 15.99 23.19
CA GLY A 28 -14.26 14.96 22.79
C GLY A 28 -14.25 14.71 21.27
N GLY A 29 -15.41 14.83 20.59
CA GLY A 29 -15.48 14.73 19.13
C GLY A 29 -14.75 15.89 18.44
N GLU A 30 -14.95 17.14 18.90
CA GLU A 30 -14.20 18.30 18.42
C GLU A 30 -12.70 18.16 18.68
N ALA A 31 -12.30 17.62 19.84
CA ALA A 31 -10.90 17.35 20.17
C ALA A 31 -10.25 16.35 19.21
N VAL A 32 -10.97 15.30 18.80
CA VAL A 32 -10.48 14.36 17.77
C VAL A 32 -10.23 15.09 16.45
N ALA A 33 -11.19 15.90 15.97
CA ALA A 33 -11.08 16.60 14.69
C ALA A 33 -9.90 17.60 14.69
N GLU A 34 -9.77 18.41 15.74
CA GLU A 34 -8.67 19.37 15.88
C GLU A 34 -7.31 18.67 15.98
N THR A 35 -7.22 17.58 16.75
CA THR A 35 -5.97 16.82 16.88
C THR A 35 -5.56 16.20 15.54
N LEU A 36 -6.51 15.61 14.80
CA LEU A 36 -6.22 15.04 13.48
C LEU A 36 -5.73 16.13 12.52
N TYR A 37 -6.36 17.30 12.53
CA TYR A 37 -5.92 18.42 11.71
C TYR A 37 -4.51 18.90 12.09
N SER A 38 -4.21 19.04 13.40
CA SER A 38 -2.90 19.50 13.88
C SER A 38 -1.76 18.56 13.50
N ILE A 39 -2.00 17.23 13.45
CA ILE A 39 -1.00 16.23 13.06
C ILE A 39 -0.93 15.99 11.55
N GLY A 40 -1.60 16.83 10.75
CA GLY A 40 -1.51 16.83 9.29
C GLY A 40 -2.56 16.00 8.55
N VAL A 41 -3.53 15.39 9.23
CA VAL A 41 -4.60 14.61 8.58
C VAL A 41 -5.55 15.54 7.83
N ARG A 42 -5.86 15.17 6.59
CA ARG A 42 -6.80 15.89 5.71
C ARG A 42 -7.94 15.02 5.21
N ARG A 43 -7.86 13.72 5.40
CA ARG A 43 -8.89 12.78 4.97
C ARG A 43 -9.06 11.65 5.98
N VAL A 44 -10.32 11.27 6.21
CA VAL A 44 -10.72 10.15 7.07
C VAL A 44 -11.66 9.25 6.28
N PHE A 45 -11.46 7.93 6.37
CA PHE A 45 -12.34 6.93 5.76
C PHE A 45 -13.16 6.25 6.85
N GLY A 46 -14.45 6.02 6.62
CA GLY A 46 -15.22 5.35 7.67
C GLY A 46 -16.70 5.21 7.40
N ILE A 47 -17.39 4.76 8.45
CA ILE A 47 -18.86 4.61 8.48
C ILE A 47 -19.38 5.23 9.77
N VAL A 48 -20.41 6.09 9.64
CA VAL A 48 -21.09 6.69 10.79
C VAL A 48 -21.83 5.64 11.61
N SER A 49 -21.76 5.75 12.93
CA SER A 49 -22.51 4.88 13.86
C SER A 49 -22.86 5.61 15.15
N VAL A 50 -23.77 5.01 15.94
CA VAL A 50 -24.16 5.56 17.25
C VAL A 50 -22.99 5.64 18.25
N HIS A 51 -21.89 4.92 18.02
CA HIS A 51 -20.73 4.91 18.90
C HIS A 51 -19.57 5.81 18.43
N ASN A 52 -19.75 6.53 17.31
CA ASN A 52 -18.76 7.49 16.81
C ASN A 52 -19.40 8.80 16.33
N LEU A 53 -20.71 8.97 16.57
CA LEU A 53 -21.51 10.09 16.06
C LEU A 53 -20.90 11.47 16.36
N PRO A 54 -20.42 11.79 17.59
CA PRO A 54 -19.86 13.13 17.87
C PRO A 54 -18.54 13.38 17.14
N ILE A 55 -17.72 12.35 16.94
CA ILE A 55 -16.49 12.46 16.16
C ILE A 55 -16.84 12.70 14.69
N TYR A 56 -17.80 11.91 14.16
CA TYR A 56 -18.23 12.02 12.78
C TYR A 56 -18.84 13.39 12.47
N ASP A 57 -19.66 13.91 13.37
CA ASP A 57 -20.23 15.26 13.27
C ASP A 57 -19.14 16.33 13.25
N ALA A 58 -18.18 16.26 14.18
CA ALA A 58 -17.08 17.21 14.25
C ALA A 58 -16.20 17.19 12.98
N LEU A 59 -15.86 15.99 12.47
CA LEU A 59 -15.10 15.83 11.23
C LEU A 59 -15.86 16.38 10.02
N SER A 60 -17.17 16.07 9.91
CA SER A 60 -18.01 16.53 8.79
C SER A 60 -18.18 18.04 8.73
N LEU A 61 -18.06 18.71 9.88
CA LEU A 61 -18.14 20.15 9.99
C LEU A 61 -16.76 20.84 9.89
N HIS A 62 -15.67 20.09 9.96
CA HIS A 62 -14.33 20.65 9.93
C HIS A 62 -13.96 21.09 8.50
N PRO A 63 -13.56 22.38 8.28
CA PRO A 63 -13.41 22.93 6.92
C PRO A 63 -12.24 22.33 6.12
N ASN A 64 -11.29 21.66 6.77
CA ASN A 64 -10.05 21.18 6.17
C ASN A 64 -9.88 19.66 6.28
N ILE A 65 -10.90 18.93 6.74
CA ILE A 65 -10.89 17.46 6.77
C ILE A 65 -12.05 16.94 5.93
N GLU A 66 -11.74 16.07 4.98
CA GLU A 66 -12.75 15.40 4.18
C GLU A 66 -13.02 14.01 4.75
N VAL A 67 -14.30 13.65 4.86
CA VAL A 67 -14.74 12.31 5.25
C VAL A 67 -15.23 11.56 4.02
N THR A 68 -14.58 10.43 3.74
CA THR A 68 -14.98 9.52 2.65
C THR A 68 -15.76 8.36 3.23
N ASN A 69 -17.07 8.32 2.93
CA ASN A 69 -17.95 7.25 3.36
C ASN A 69 -17.70 6.00 2.52
N VAL A 70 -17.44 4.89 3.18
CA VAL A 70 -17.30 3.57 2.56
C VAL A 70 -18.53 2.69 2.84
N ARG A 71 -18.57 1.48 2.29
CA ARG A 71 -19.67 0.54 2.51
C ARG A 71 -19.32 -0.60 3.46
N HIS A 72 -18.04 -0.77 3.73
CA HIS A 72 -17.52 -1.76 4.68
C HIS A 72 -16.26 -1.23 5.38
N GLU A 73 -16.08 -1.49 6.68
CA GLU A 73 -14.94 -0.98 7.43
C GLU A 73 -13.60 -1.59 6.96
N GLN A 74 -13.63 -2.79 6.41
CA GLN A 74 -12.47 -3.37 5.72
C GLN A 74 -12.08 -2.50 4.51
N GLY A 75 -13.07 -2.01 3.75
CA GLY A 75 -12.85 -1.07 2.65
C GLY A 75 -12.21 0.23 3.12
N ALA A 76 -12.67 0.77 4.28
CA ALA A 76 -12.03 1.95 4.89
C ALA A 76 -10.54 1.72 5.17
N ALA A 77 -10.19 0.56 5.76
CA ALA A 77 -8.82 0.24 6.11
C ALA A 77 -7.93 0.10 4.86
N HIS A 78 -8.41 -0.55 3.81
CA HIS A 78 -7.67 -0.64 2.55
C HIS A 78 -7.54 0.70 1.84
N ALA A 79 -8.59 1.55 1.83
CA ALA A 79 -8.51 2.87 1.25
C ALA A 79 -7.50 3.77 2.00
N ALA A 80 -7.53 3.76 3.34
CA ALA A 80 -6.56 4.48 4.16
C ALA A 80 -5.13 3.96 4.00
N ASP A 81 -4.94 2.63 3.85
CA ASP A 81 -3.65 2.02 3.54
C ASP A 81 -3.09 2.56 2.22
N ALA A 82 -3.86 2.48 1.13
CA ALA A 82 -3.39 2.96 -0.16
C ALA A 82 -3.17 4.47 -0.19
N TYR A 83 -4.04 5.25 0.46
CA TYR A 83 -3.85 6.70 0.64
C TYR A 83 -2.49 6.99 1.30
N SER A 84 -2.19 6.30 2.41
CA SER A 84 -0.91 6.44 3.10
C SER A 84 0.28 6.04 2.21
N ARG A 85 0.16 4.98 1.42
CA ARG A 85 1.25 4.50 0.56
C ARG A 85 1.57 5.46 -0.58
N VAL A 86 0.57 6.09 -1.18
CA VAL A 86 0.80 7.03 -2.30
C VAL A 86 1.22 8.42 -1.82
N THR A 87 0.68 8.91 -0.69
CA THR A 87 0.99 10.25 -0.15
C THR A 87 2.22 10.26 0.76
N GLY A 88 2.43 9.19 1.54
CA GLY A 88 3.35 9.15 2.68
C GLY A 88 2.76 9.78 3.94
N GLU A 89 1.49 10.18 3.93
CA GLU A 89 0.75 10.73 5.06
C GLU A 89 0.10 9.64 5.90
N LEU A 90 -0.39 9.99 7.09
CA LEU A 90 -1.12 9.09 7.95
C LEU A 90 -2.51 8.78 7.36
N GLY A 91 -2.77 7.52 7.02
CA GLY A 91 -4.10 7.03 6.68
C GLY A 91 -4.94 6.89 7.95
N VAL A 92 -6.17 7.40 7.95
CA VAL A 92 -7.04 7.38 9.14
C VAL A 92 -8.37 6.74 8.81
N ILE A 93 -8.79 5.80 9.69
CA ILE A 93 -10.13 5.20 9.63
C ILE A 93 -10.91 5.48 10.90
N LEU A 94 -12.23 5.65 10.74
CA LEU A 94 -13.17 5.81 11.83
C LEU A 94 -14.25 4.73 11.77
N THR A 95 -14.35 3.91 12.84
CA THR A 95 -15.27 2.78 12.90
C THR A 95 -16.17 2.82 14.13
N SER A 96 -17.22 2.01 14.08
CA SER A 96 -18.00 1.66 15.27
C SER A 96 -17.23 0.71 16.17
N THR A 97 -17.66 0.54 17.42
CA THR A 97 -17.18 -0.52 18.32
C THR A 97 -17.73 -1.90 17.91
N GLY A 98 -17.18 -2.97 18.48
CA GLY A 98 -17.60 -4.34 18.27
C GLY A 98 -17.55 -4.76 16.80
N PRO A 99 -18.71 -4.99 16.14
CA PRO A 99 -18.73 -5.44 14.74
C PRO A 99 -17.94 -4.55 13.79
N GLY A 100 -18.06 -3.21 13.92
CA GLY A 100 -17.33 -2.27 13.03
C GLY A 100 -15.83 -2.32 13.23
N ALA A 101 -15.37 -2.44 14.48
CA ALA A 101 -13.94 -2.62 14.77
C ALA A 101 -13.41 -3.96 14.22
N LEU A 102 -14.18 -5.04 14.40
CA LEU A 102 -13.81 -6.38 13.89
C LEU A 102 -13.73 -6.41 12.35
N ASN A 103 -14.67 -5.78 11.66
CA ASN A 103 -14.66 -5.71 10.20
C ASN A 103 -13.40 -5.06 9.62
N ALA A 104 -12.80 -4.10 10.32
CA ALA A 104 -11.60 -3.41 9.85
C ALA A 104 -10.30 -4.24 9.96
N VAL A 105 -10.29 -5.28 10.83
CA VAL A 105 -9.06 -6.02 11.20
C VAL A 105 -8.32 -6.59 9.99
N ALA A 106 -9.03 -7.17 9.03
CA ALA A 106 -8.41 -7.75 7.84
C ALA A 106 -7.68 -6.70 6.99
N GLY A 107 -8.24 -5.49 6.87
CA GLY A 107 -7.57 -4.40 6.16
C GLY A 107 -6.39 -3.83 6.95
N ILE A 108 -6.50 -3.74 8.27
CA ILE A 108 -5.37 -3.32 9.13
C ILE A 108 -4.22 -4.33 9.07
N TYR A 109 -4.51 -5.63 8.98
CA TYR A 109 -3.49 -6.66 8.80
C TYR A 109 -2.69 -6.46 7.50
N GLU A 110 -3.35 -6.15 6.37
CA GLU A 110 -2.66 -5.83 5.11
C GLU A 110 -1.76 -4.60 5.27
N ALA A 111 -2.25 -3.54 5.92
CA ALA A 111 -1.47 -2.34 6.22
C ALA A 111 -0.24 -2.65 7.09
N ALA A 112 -0.39 -3.51 8.12
CA ALA A 112 0.72 -3.96 8.95
C ALA A 112 1.75 -4.77 8.15
N PHE A 113 1.28 -5.63 7.25
CA PHE A 113 2.14 -6.46 6.42
C PHE A 113 3.01 -5.63 5.46
N VAL A 114 2.49 -4.53 4.91
CA VAL A 114 3.21 -3.65 3.99
C VAL A 114 3.97 -2.52 4.71
N SER A 115 3.79 -2.37 6.02
CA SER A 115 4.39 -1.28 6.83
C SER A 115 3.80 0.10 6.51
N SER A 116 2.48 0.18 6.39
CA SER A 116 1.75 1.44 6.20
C SER A 116 1.53 2.20 7.52
N GLN A 117 1.49 3.52 7.41
CA GLN A 117 1.09 4.41 8.50
C GLN A 117 -0.44 4.47 8.53
N LEU A 118 -1.08 3.69 9.41
CA LEU A 118 -2.53 3.65 9.54
C LEU A 118 -2.96 3.83 10.98
N LEU A 119 -3.82 4.83 11.23
CA LEU A 119 -4.47 5.09 12.51
C LEU A 119 -5.94 4.68 12.44
N MET A 120 -6.34 3.76 13.30
CA MET A 120 -7.74 3.45 13.54
C MET A 120 -8.26 4.23 14.74
N ILE A 121 -9.35 4.96 14.55
CA ILE A 121 -10.17 5.50 15.63
C ILE A 121 -11.45 4.69 15.68
N THR A 122 -11.76 4.11 16.84
CA THR A 122 -12.97 3.32 17.02
C THR A 122 -13.76 3.78 18.24
N GLY A 123 -15.07 3.70 18.14
CA GLY A 123 -15.94 3.92 19.29
C GLY A 123 -15.76 2.85 20.36
N GLN A 124 -16.34 3.09 21.53
CA GLN A 124 -16.54 2.13 22.60
C GLN A 124 -17.86 2.44 23.29
N ILE A 125 -18.44 1.47 23.98
CA ILE A 125 -19.63 1.66 24.81
C ILE A 125 -19.36 2.72 25.90
N GLU A 126 -20.43 3.23 26.53
CA GLU A 126 -20.27 4.22 27.62
C GLU A 126 -19.28 3.70 28.70
N SER A 127 -18.36 4.55 29.12
CA SER A 127 -17.28 4.24 30.07
C SER A 127 -17.78 3.59 31.38
N ARG A 128 -18.96 4.00 31.88
CA ARG A 128 -19.59 3.45 33.09
C ARG A 128 -20.02 1.99 32.98
N PHE A 129 -20.19 1.45 31.77
CA PHE A 129 -20.63 0.06 31.54
C PHE A 129 -19.46 -0.84 31.12
N ARG A 130 -18.34 -0.28 30.74
CA ARG A 130 -17.17 -1.02 30.28
C ARG A 130 -16.68 -2.02 31.35
N GLY A 131 -16.40 -3.25 30.94
CA GLY A 131 -15.92 -4.33 31.81
C GLY A 131 -16.96 -4.87 32.77
N LYS A 132 -18.25 -4.60 32.57
CA LYS A 132 -19.34 -5.09 33.44
C LYS A 132 -20.12 -6.28 32.89
N GLY A 133 -19.89 -6.64 31.60
CA GLY A 133 -20.51 -7.80 30.96
C GLY A 133 -22.05 -7.77 30.99
N LYS A 134 -22.65 -6.59 30.79
CA LYS A 134 -24.11 -6.41 30.90
C LYS A 134 -24.87 -6.65 29.59
N GLY A 135 -24.16 -6.95 28.50
CA GLY A 135 -24.75 -7.10 27.18
C GLY A 135 -25.19 -5.76 26.59
N PHE A 136 -24.39 -4.71 26.80
CA PHE A 136 -24.63 -3.42 26.16
C PHE A 136 -24.52 -3.56 24.63
N LEU A 137 -25.27 -2.76 23.86
CA LEU A 137 -25.22 -2.78 22.41
C LEU A 137 -23.77 -2.63 21.91
N HIS A 138 -23.28 -3.59 21.11
CA HIS A 138 -21.92 -3.68 20.59
C HIS A 138 -20.82 -3.84 21.67
N GLU A 139 -21.16 -4.24 22.90
CA GLU A 139 -20.18 -4.49 23.96
C GLU A 139 -19.20 -5.58 23.53
N TYR A 140 -17.91 -5.23 23.50
CA TYR A 140 -16.81 -6.17 23.25
C TYR A 140 -15.63 -5.83 24.16
N GLU A 141 -15.56 -6.49 25.30
CA GLU A 141 -14.57 -6.19 26.35
C GLU A 141 -13.12 -6.39 25.86
N LYS A 142 -12.90 -7.35 24.99
CA LYS A 142 -11.58 -7.70 24.45
C LYS A 142 -11.22 -6.94 23.17
N GLN A 143 -11.93 -5.87 22.83
CA GLN A 143 -11.63 -5.09 21.62
C GLN A 143 -10.18 -4.59 21.58
N PRO A 144 -9.58 -4.02 22.66
CA PRO A 144 -8.18 -3.63 22.63
C PRO A 144 -7.22 -4.81 22.42
N ASP A 145 -7.51 -5.97 23.00
CA ASP A 145 -6.65 -7.15 22.85
C ASP A 145 -6.68 -7.68 21.41
N MET A 146 -7.86 -7.69 20.80
CA MET A 146 -8.02 -8.03 19.39
C MET A 146 -7.25 -7.04 18.50
N LEU A 147 -7.34 -5.74 18.75
CA LEU A 147 -6.61 -4.72 17.98
C LEU A 147 -5.08 -4.86 18.14
N ARG A 148 -4.58 -5.24 19.31
CA ARG A 148 -3.14 -5.52 19.53
C ARG A 148 -2.59 -6.67 18.70
N THR A 149 -3.44 -7.52 18.12
CA THR A 149 -2.99 -8.58 17.20
C THR A 149 -2.54 -8.06 15.84
N VAL A 150 -3.00 -6.87 15.44
CA VAL A 150 -2.71 -6.26 14.12
C VAL A 150 -2.16 -4.83 14.21
N CYS A 151 -2.25 -4.21 15.38
CA CYS A 151 -1.72 -2.87 15.66
C CYS A 151 -0.54 -2.95 16.63
N ARG A 152 0.51 -2.18 16.37
CA ARG A 152 1.66 -2.06 17.29
C ARG A 152 1.30 -1.31 18.56
N SER A 153 0.52 -0.24 18.44
CA SER A 153 0.11 0.62 19.52
C SER A 153 -1.42 0.70 19.62
N VAL A 154 -1.97 0.49 20.83
CA VAL A 154 -3.41 0.56 21.09
C VAL A 154 -3.64 1.32 22.38
N ALA A 155 -4.31 2.48 22.28
CA ALA A 155 -4.76 3.26 23.42
C ALA A 155 -6.26 3.09 23.67
N SER A 156 -6.64 3.11 24.94
CA SER A 156 -8.03 3.07 25.40
C SER A 156 -8.28 4.30 26.26
N VAL A 157 -8.90 5.31 25.71
CA VAL A 157 -9.13 6.60 26.37
C VAL A 157 -9.98 6.41 27.63
N ARG A 158 -9.54 7.03 28.73
CA ARG A 158 -10.23 6.97 30.03
C ARG A 158 -10.91 8.28 30.41
N TYR A 159 -10.36 9.40 30.00
CA TYR A 159 -10.87 10.73 30.28
C TYR A 159 -10.93 11.54 29.00
N THR A 160 -11.90 12.44 28.89
CA THR A 160 -12.05 13.29 27.70
C THR A 160 -10.81 14.16 27.46
N GLU A 161 -10.18 14.60 28.54
CA GLU A 161 -8.97 15.43 28.55
C GLU A 161 -7.74 14.73 27.94
N ASP A 162 -7.72 13.39 27.93
CA ASP A 162 -6.60 12.59 27.39
C ASP A 162 -6.73 12.31 25.89
N ILE A 163 -7.88 12.60 25.25
CA ILE A 163 -8.17 12.23 23.85
C ILE A 163 -7.05 12.70 22.91
N SER A 164 -6.72 13.98 22.97
CA SER A 164 -5.71 14.57 22.09
C SER A 164 -4.32 13.95 22.31
N LYS A 165 -3.92 13.81 23.56
CA LYS A 165 -2.64 13.21 23.94
C LYS A 165 -2.52 11.75 23.49
N ASP A 166 -3.56 10.95 23.72
CA ASP A 166 -3.56 9.53 23.33
C ASP A 166 -3.49 9.39 21.81
N LEU A 167 -4.23 10.21 21.05
CA LEU A 167 -4.18 10.24 19.59
C LEU A 167 -2.79 10.58 19.07
N VAL A 168 -2.17 11.65 19.58
CA VAL A 168 -0.82 12.06 19.18
C VAL A 168 0.19 10.98 19.54
N THR A 169 0.11 10.42 20.75
CA THR A 169 1.03 9.35 21.19
C THR A 169 0.99 8.15 20.25
N VAL A 170 -0.21 7.69 19.86
CA VAL A 170 -0.35 6.57 18.92
C VAL A 170 0.10 6.96 17.52
N ALA A 171 -0.23 8.16 17.04
CA ALA A 171 0.16 8.63 15.71
C ALA A 171 1.70 8.76 15.58
N ASP A 172 2.38 9.24 16.60
CA ASP A 172 3.84 9.35 16.64
C ASP A 172 4.49 7.96 16.70
N ASP A 173 3.90 7.01 17.45
CA ASP A 173 4.38 5.64 17.48
C ASP A 173 4.23 4.94 16.12
N ILE A 174 3.09 5.12 15.42
CA ILE A 174 2.87 4.61 14.04
C ILE A 174 4.02 5.01 13.12
N ARG A 175 4.49 6.25 13.20
CA ARG A 175 5.52 6.83 12.32
C ARG A 175 6.95 6.48 12.74
N ARG A 176 7.16 5.99 13.96
CA ARG A 176 8.51 5.75 14.51
C ARG A 176 9.11 4.45 13.97
N GLY A 177 10.34 4.53 13.46
CA GLY A 177 11.05 3.39 12.89
C GLY A 177 10.31 2.82 11.67
N ARG A 178 10.19 1.49 11.59
CA ARG A 178 9.34 0.86 10.57
C ARG A 178 7.88 1.16 10.87
N PRO A 179 7.14 1.83 9.96
CA PRO A 179 5.74 2.15 10.19
C PRO A 179 4.89 0.90 10.46
N GLN A 180 3.94 1.02 11.38
CA GLN A 180 2.99 -0.02 11.73
C GLN A 180 1.65 0.60 12.14
N PRO A 181 0.50 -0.04 11.89
CA PRO A 181 -0.78 0.47 12.33
C PRO A 181 -0.88 0.67 13.83
N GLY A 182 -1.72 1.62 14.22
CA GLY A 182 -2.11 1.86 15.61
C GLY A 182 -3.60 2.12 15.73
N ALA A 183 -4.14 2.02 16.95
CA ALA A 183 -5.55 2.21 17.21
C ALA A 183 -5.82 2.99 18.50
N VAL A 184 -6.88 3.81 18.48
CA VAL A 184 -7.40 4.51 19.66
C VAL A 184 -8.88 4.23 19.80
N GLU A 185 -9.30 3.63 20.92
CA GLU A 185 -10.73 3.47 21.22
C GLU A 185 -11.21 4.55 22.19
N ILE A 186 -12.37 5.16 21.88
CA ILE A 186 -12.91 6.28 22.61
C ILE A 186 -14.37 5.98 23.01
N PRO A 187 -14.68 5.83 24.33
CA PRO A 187 -16.05 5.68 24.81
C PRO A 187 -16.98 6.80 24.36
N ILE A 188 -18.21 6.46 23.98
CA ILE A 188 -19.16 7.40 23.38
C ILE A 188 -19.51 8.58 24.32
N ASP A 189 -19.62 8.33 25.61
CA ASP A 189 -19.89 9.38 26.59
C ASP A 189 -18.75 10.41 26.70
N LEU A 190 -17.49 9.99 26.50
CA LEU A 190 -16.35 10.88 26.47
C LEU A 190 -16.30 11.74 25.20
N GLN A 191 -16.84 11.23 24.09
CA GLN A 191 -16.93 11.98 22.83
C GLN A 191 -17.92 13.15 22.93
N TYR A 192 -19.02 12.98 23.69
CA TYR A 192 -20.01 14.04 23.94
C TYR A 192 -19.58 15.05 25.00
N ARG A 193 -18.75 14.61 25.95
CA ARG A 193 -18.37 15.41 27.10
C ARG A 193 -17.59 16.64 26.67
N LYS A 194 -17.99 17.78 27.23
CA LYS A 194 -17.33 19.07 26.99
C LYS A 194 -16.41 19.40 28.16
N VAL A 195 -15.15 19.68 27.86
CA VAL A 195 -14.11 19.99 28.85
C VAL A 195 -13.21 21.10 28.31
N GLU A 196 -12.52 21.75 29.22
CA GLU A 196 -11.40 22.61 28.86
C GLU A 196 -10.20 21.73 28.54
N MET A 197 -9.66 21.85 27.30
CA MET A 197 -8.62 20.98 26.79
C MET A 197 -7.62 21.76 25.93
N GLU A 198 -6.38 21.32 25.99
CA GLU A 198 -5.31 21.71 25.10
C GLU A 198 -5.16 20.64 24.00
N ILE A 199 -5.00 21.07 22.74
CA ILE A 199 -4.67 20.16 21.65
C ILE A 199 -3.18 19.88 21.72
N ALA A 200 -2.84 18.59 21.86
CA ALA A 200 -1.46 18.14 21.95
C ALA A 200 -0.72 18.31 20.62
N ASP A 201 0.50 18.74 20.67
CA ASP A 201 1.38 18.84 19.53
C ASP A 201 2.04 17.49 19.23
N SER A 202 2.08 17.11 17.94
CA SER A 202 2.88 15.97 17.48
C SER A 202 4.38 16.30 17.56
N GLN A 203 5.15 15.39 18.11
CA GLN A 203 6.59 15.50 18.02
C GLN A 203 7.06 15.13 16.62
N GLN A 204 7.87 16.00 16.03
CA GLN A 204 8.46 15.70 14.72
C GLN A 204 9.29 14.43 14.84
N VAL A 205 8.85 13.34 14.18
CA VAL A 205 9.58 12.08 14.18
C VAL A 205 10.87 12.27 13.41
N THR A 206 12.00 12.28 14.12
CA THR A 206 13.33 12.39 13.51
C THR A 206 13.64 11.10 12.76
N ARG A 207 14.12 11.22 11.53
CA ARG A 207 14.62 10.07 10.76
C ARG A 207 15.82 9.46 11.47
N LEU A 208 15.92 8.13 11.47
CA LEU A 208 17.04 7.41 12.10
C LEU A 208 18.29 7.55 11.22
N ALA A 209 19.29 8.27 11.72
CA ALA A 209 20.56 8.39 11.03
C ALA A 209 21.33 7.06 11.07
N PRO A 210 21.93 6.63 9.95
CA PRO A 210 22.83 5.48 9.93
C PRO A 210 24.17 5.78 10.63
N ASP A 211 24.89 4.72 11.02
CA ASP A 211 26.25 4.85 11.54
C ASP A 211 27.25 5.12 10.43
N ASP A 212 28.06 6.19 10.57
CA ASP A 212 29.04 6.61 9.57
C ASP A 212 30.12 5.56 9.30
N ILE A 213 30.57 4.83 10.33
CA ILE A 213 31.60 3.78 10.17
C ILE A 213 31.05 2.64 9.30
N LEU A 214 29.78 2.29 9.48
CA LEU A 214 29.13 1.25 8.68
C LEU A 214 28.88 1.73 7.24
N LEU A 215 28.57 3.02 7.04
CA LEU A 215 28.49 3.60 5.70
C LEU A 215 29.86 3.61 5.00
N ASP A 216 30.94 3.90 5.70
CA ASP A 216 32.32 3.82 5.15
C ASP A 216 32.63 2.39 4.70
N GLN A 217 32.33 1.38 5.52
CA GLN A 217 32.52 -0.03 5.17
C GLN A 217 31.67 -0.45 3.95
N ALA A 218 30.43 -0.01 3.90
CA ALA A 218 29.53 -0.27 2.77
C ALA A 218 30.05 0.37 1.48
N ALA A 219 30.53 1.62 1.57
CA ALA A 219 31.10 2.34 0.44
C ALA A 219 32.39 1.68 -0.07
N ASP A 220 33.27 1.19 0.83
CA ASP A 220 34.47 0.46 0.47
C ASP A 220 34.15 -0.81 -0.32
N LEU A 221 33.16 -1.59 0.10
CA LEU A 221 32.73 -2.77 -0.64
C LEU A 221 32.20 -2.41 -2.02
N LEU A 222 31.35 -1.38 -2.14
CA LEU A 222 30.77 -0.98 -3.43
C LEU A 222 31.78 -0.37 -4.39
N ARG A 223 32.75 0.41 -3.89
CA ARG A 223 33.82 0.99 -4.74
C ARG A 223 34.72 -0.07 -5.35
N ASN A 224 34.93 -1.18 -4.65
CA ASN A 224 35.80 -2.28 -5.10
C ASN A 224 35.01 -3.38 -5.85
N ALA A 225 33.71 -3.26 -5.98
CA ALA A 225 32.87 -4.23 -6.66
C ALA A 225 32.98 -4.12 -8.18
N GLU A 226 33.13 -5.25 -8.85
CA GLU A 226 33.07 -5.36 -10.31
C GLU A 226 31.66 -5.66 -10.82
N ARG A 227 30.88 -6.38 -10.01
CA ARG A 227 29.51 -6.82 -10.36
C ARG A 227 28.52 -6.55 -9.23
N PRO A 228 28.39 -5.28 -8.77
CA PRO A 228 27.42 -4.93 -7.75
C PRO A 228 25.99 -4.99 -8.29
N VAL A 229 25.06 -5.40 -7.43
CA VAL A 229 23.61 -5.33 -7.67
C VAL A 229 22.98 -4.54 -6.54
N ILE A 230 22.17 -3.53 -6.87
CA ILE A 230 21.32 -2.85 -5.89
C ILE A 230 19.98 -3.58 -5.82
N TRP A 231 19.55 -3.96 -4.61
CA TRP A 231 18.22 -4.57 -4.40
C TRP A 231 17.35 -3.64 -3.57
N ALA A 232 16.47 -2.89 -4.25
CA ALA A 232 15.59 -1.91 -3.65
C ALA A 232 14.26 -2.52 -3.19
N GLY A 233 13.96 -2.39 -1.90
CA GLY A 233 12.67 -2.79 -1.31
C GLY A 233 11.70 -1.62 -1.14
N GLY A 234 10.52 -1.91 -0.55
CA GLY A 234 9.48 -0.93 -0.27
C GLY A 234 9.92 0.20 0.65
N GLY A 235 10.95 -0.01 1.49
CA GLY A 235 11.51 1.01 2.38
C GLY A 235 12.04 2.24 1.62
N VAL A 236 12.53 2.08 0.39
CA VAL A 236 12.94 3.21 -0.46
C VAL A 236 11.75 4.10 -0.82
N ASN A 237 10.63 3.48 -1.24
CA ASN A 237 9.39 4.22 -1.56
C ASN A 237 8.82 4.90 -0.30
N ILE A 238 8.77 4.20 0.84
CA ILE A 238 8.27 4.74 2.12
C ILE A 238 9.10 5.95 2.56
N SER A 239 10.42 5.85 2.46
CA SER A 239 11.36 6.92 2.85
C SER A 239 11.39 8.09 1.84
N GLY A 240 10.84 7.92 0.62
CA GLY A 240 10.91 8.91 -0.45
C GLY A 240 12.33 9.12 -0.98
N ALA A 241 13.07 8.02 -1.17
CA ALA A 241 14.50 8.01 -1.50
C ALA A 241 14.81 7.57 -2.94
N SER A 242 13.83 7.76 -3.86
CA SER A 242 13.95 7.29 -5.25
C SER A 242 15.00 8.05 -6.06
N ASP A 243 15.14 9.36 -5.83
CA ASP A 243 16.11 10.19 -6.52
C ASP A 243 17.53 9.85 -6.08
N GLU A 244 17.74 9.65 -4.77
CA GLU A 244 19.02 9.26 -4.19
C GLU A 244 19.42 7.85 -4.65
N LEU A 245 18.47 6.90 -4.72
CA LEU A 245 18.71 5.55 -5.25
C LEU A 245 19.12 5.60 -6.71
N THR A 246 18.40 6.36 -7.53
CA THR A 246 18.69 6.50 -8.96
C THR A 246 20.09 7.12 -9.17
N THR A 247 20.40 8.18 -8.44
CA THR A 247 21.72 8.83 -8.49
C THR A 247 22.85 7.89 -8.07
N LEU A 248 22.64 7.08 -7.02
CA LEU A 248 23.65 6.11 -6.59
C LEU A 248 23.85 5.01 -7.64
N ALA A 249 22.76 4.49 -8.22
CA ALA A 249 22.83 3.50 -9.28
C ALA A 249 23.58 4.02 -10.51
N GLU A 250 23.33 5.27 -10.92
CA GLU A 250 24.02 5.93 -12.03
C GLU A 250 25.52 6.15 -11.76
N ARG A 251 25.88 6.63 -10.56
CA ARG A 251 27.30 6.83 -10.17
C ARG A 251 28.07 5.53 -10.15
N LEU A 252 27.47 4.46 -9.65
CA LEU A 252 28.08 3.13 -9.64
C LEU A 252 28.05 2.48 -11.04
N GLY A 253 27.09 2.81 -11.89
CA GLY A 253 26.74 2.04 -13.08
C GLY A 253 26.09 0.68 -12.73
N ALA A 254 25.49 0.55 -11.54
CA ALA A 254 25.01 -0.71 -11.00
C ALA A 254 23.57 -1.00 -11.40
N PRO A 255 23.24 -2.25 -11.85
CA PRO A 255 21.87 -2.63 -12.12
C PRO A 255 21.05 -2.69 -10.83
N VAL A 256 19.77 -2.30 -10.93
CA VAL A 256 18.82 -2.25 -9.82
C VAL A 256 17.72 -3.29 -10.01
N VAL A 257 17.63 -4.23 -9.08
CA VAL A 257 16.50 -5.17 -8.93
C VAL A 257 15.57 -4.63 -7.86
N THR A 258 14.26 -4.75 -8.04
CA THR A 258 13.29 -4.33 -7.02
C THR A 258 12.54 -5.53 -6.43
N THR A 259 12.08 -5.38 -5.18
CA THR A 259 10.97 -6.21 -4.70
C THR A 259 9.66 -5.75 -5.35
N ILE A 260 8.56 -6.50 -5.19
CA ILE A 260 7.26 -6.05 -5.73
C ILE A 260 6.84 -4.71 -5.09
N GLU A 261 7.05 -4.52 -3.79
CA GLU A 261 6.76 -3.28 -3.07
C GLU A 261 7.81 -2.19 -3.32
N GLY A 262 8.98 -2.56 -3.83
CA GLY A 262 10.04 -1.64 -4.27
C GLY A 262 9.87 -1.13 -5.70
N ARG A 263 8.90 -1.64 -6.47
CA ARG A 263 8.66 -1.17 -7.85
C ARG A 263 8.39 0.33 -7.87
N GLY A 264 9.00 1.01 -8.82
CA GLY A 264 8.96 2.48 -8.92
C GLY A 264 10.02 3.20 -8.05
N ALA A 265 10.76 2.50 -7.19
CA ALA A 265 11.90 3.09 -6.47
C ALA A 265 12.98 3.64 -7.42
N ILE A 266 13.12 3.02 -8.57
CA ILE A 266 13.72 3.56 -9.78
C ILE A 266 12.70 3.36 -10.91
N SER A 267 12.60 4.28 -11.86
CA SER A 267 11.72 4.09 -13.03
C SER A 267 12.04 2.78 -13.73
N GLU A 268 11.05 1.92 -13.96
CA GLU A 268 11.28 0.66 -14.71
C GLU A 268 11.60 0.90 -16.21
N MET A 269 11.48 2.15 -16.67
CA MET A 269 11.97 2.60 -17.99
C MET A 269 13.46 3.03 -17.96
N HIS A 270 14.07 3.12 -16.77
CA HIS A 270 15.48 3.48 -16.63
C HIS A 270 16.37 2.33 -17.12
N GLU A 271 17.49 2.65 -17.76
CA GLU A 271 18.40 1.67 -18.37
C GLU A 271 19.07 0.70 -17.38
N LEU A 272 19.26 1.12 -16.13
CA LEU A 272 19.79 0.28 -15.05
C LEU A 272 18.71 -0.49 -14.30
N SER A 273 17.42 -0.22 -14.55
CA SER A 273 16.34 -0.94 -13.88
C SER A 273 16.11 -2.31 -14.48
N LEU A 274 16.19 -3.32 -13.64
CA LEU A 274 15.85 -4.70 -14.00
C LEU A 274 14.41 -5.06 -13.58
N GLY A 275 13.75 -4.22 -12.76
CA GLY A 275 12.41 -4.45 -12.23
C GLY A 275 12.37 -5.64 -11.25
N PHE A 276 11.17 -6.22 -11.05
CA PHE A 276 11.00 -7.40 -10.20
C PHE A 276 11.28 -8.69 -11.00
N ARG A 277 12.36 -9.42 -10.65
CA ARG A 277 12.84 -10.62 -11.37
C ARG A 277 13.23 -11.78 -10.45
N THR A 278 13.32 -11.55 -9.14
CA THR A 278 13.89 -12.52 -8.19
C THR A 278 13.08 -13.80 -8.01
N ASP A 279 11.82 -13.83 -8.45
CA ASP A 279 10.96 -15.02 -8.45
C ASP A 279 11.13 -15.92 -9.69
N ARG A 280 11.95 -15.50 -10.67
CA ARG A 280 12.23 -16.23 -11.91
C ARG A 280 13.68 -16.73 -11.94
N ARG A 281 13.98 -17.67 -12.85
CA ARG A 281 15.33 -18.21 -13.04
C ARG A 281 16.33 -17.11 -13.42
N THR A 282 15.90 -16.19 -14.24
CA THR A 282 16.70 -15.03 -14.69
C THR A 282 17.18 -14.16 -13.53
N GLY A 283 16.37 -14.00 -12.47
CA GLY A 283 16.82 -13.33 -11.25
C GLY A 283 17.94 -14.10 -10.54
N ILE A 284 17.86 -15.45 -10.51
CA ILE A 284 18.93 -16.26 -9.90
C ILE A 284 20.26 -15.99 -10.60
N GLU A 285 20.30 -16.02 -11.94
CA GLU A 285 21.49 -15.83 -12.74
C GLU A 285 22.20 -14.49 -12.44
N ILE A 286 21.42 -13.42 -12.20
CA ILE A 286 21.94 -12.10 -11.83
C ILE A 286 22.64 -12.16 -10.46
N PHE A 287 22.00 -12.80 -9.46
CA PHE A 287 22.53 -12.86 -8.10
C PHE A 287 23.69 -13.88 -7.96
N GLU A 288 23.74 -14.93 -8.79
CA GLU A 288 24.88 -15.87 -8.86
C GLU A 288 26.15 -15.21 -9.38
N GLU A 289 26.04 -14.23 -10.28
CA GLU A 289 27.18 -13.49 -10.81
C GLU A 289 27.60 -12.29 -9.94
N ALA A 290 26.71 -11.77 -9.08
CA ALA A 290 26.98 -10.60 -8.26
C ALA A 290 28.09 -10.87 -7.24
N ASP A 291 29.04 -9.95 -7.12
CA ASP A 291 30.10 -9.99 -6.09
C ASP A 291 29.73 -9.17 -4.84
N VAL A 292 28.86 -8.17 -4.99
CA VAL A 292 28.29 -7.38 -3.90
C VAL A 292 26.78 -7.19 -4.14
N VAL A 293 25.97 -7.36 -3.12
CA VAL A 293 24.56 -6.97 -3.13
C VAL A 293 24.33 -5.85 -2.10
N PHE A 294 23.88 -4.69 -2.57
CA PHE A 294 23.40 -3.60 -1.72
C PHE A 294 21.89 -3.66 -1.60
N ALA A 295 21.42 -4.30 -0.53
CA ALA A 295 19.99 -4.45 -0.25
C ALA A 295 19.51 -3.33 0.69
N ILE A 296 18.50 -2.59 0.28
CA ILE A 296 18.00 -1.44 1.01
C ILE A 296 16.48 -1.46 1.15
N GLY A 297 15.99 -1.35 2.40
CA GLY A 297 14.58 -1.31 2.74
C GLY A 297 13.80 -2.56 2.36
N THR A 298 14.42 -3.74 2.47
CA THR A 298 13.81 -5.04 2.17
C THR A 298 13.98 -6.03 3.32
N ARG A 299 12.91 -6.76 3.62
CA ARG A 299 12.89 -7.79 4.69
C ARG A 299 13.20 -9.21 4.17
N PHE A 300 13.56 -9.35 2.91
CA PHE A 300 13.79 -10.64 2.26
C PHE A 300 12.64 -11.63 2.48
N GLN A 301 11.41 -11.19 2.14
CA GLN A 301 10.23 -12.03 2.25
C GLN A 301 10.29 -13.25 1.32
N ASN A 302 9.60 -14.33 1.69
CA ASN A 302 9.65 -15.63 1.05
C ASN A 302 9.42 -15.58 -0.48
N TYR A 303 8.44 -14.80 -0.93
CA TYR A 303 8.09 -14.72 -2.36
C TYR A 303 9.21 -14.07 -3.18
N ALA A 304 9.79 -12.97 -2.68
CA ALA A 304 10.88 -12.27 -3.35
C ALA A 304 12.22 -13.04 -3.31
N THR A 305 12.35 -14.03 -2.45
CA THR A 305 13.60 -14.80 -2.25
C THR A 305 13.47 -16.27 -2.67
N ARG A 306 12.36 -16.66 -3.32
CA ARG A 306 12.07 -18.06 -3.65
C ARG A 306 12.18 -18.98 -2.43
N VAL A 307 11.49 -18.59 -1.34
CA VAL A 307 11.56 -19.31 -0.05
C VAL A 307 13.02 -19.39 0.45
N TRP A 308 13.72 -18.25 0.40
CA TRP A 308 15.12 -18.04 0.84
C TRP A 308 16.15 -18.93 0.10
N GLN A 309 15.82 -19.33 -1.14
CA GLN A 309 16.72 -20.09 -2.04
C GLN A 309 17.44 -19.21 -3.06
N LEU A 310 17.17 -17.88 -3.06
CA LEU A 310 17.90 -16.96 -3.92
C LEU A 310 19.36 -16.91 -3.46
N PRO A 311 20.34 -17.16 -4.34
CA PRO A 311 21.76 -17.08 -3.98
C PRO A 311 22.10 -15.67 -3.58
N MET A 312 22.94 -15.53 -2.54
CA MET A 312 23.38 -14.24 -2.05
C MET A 312 24.90 -14.27 -1.88
N PRO A 313 25.66 -13.29 -2.39
CA PRO A 313 27.10 -13.23 -2.17
C PRO A 313 27.44 -12.99 -0.69
N ASP A 314 28.63 -13.40 -0.27
CA ASP A 314 29.12 -13.16 1.09
C ASP A 314 29.19 -11.65 1.42
N ASN A 315 29.40 -10.80 0.42
CA ASN A 315 29.44 -9.34 0.56
C ASN A 315 28.03 -8.72 0.44
N LEU A 316 27.07 -9.18 1.26
CA LEU A 316 25.77 -8.55 1.39
C LEU A 316 25.85 -7.33 2.30
N ILE A 317 25.52 -6.16 1.79
CA ILE A 317 25.25 -4.94 2.56
C ILE A 317 23.75 -4.87 2.76
N HIS A 318 23.28 -4.84 4.02
CA HIS A 318 21.86 -4.77 4.32
C HIS A 318 21.52 -3.51 5.09
N VAL A 319 20.76 -2.61 4.46
CA VAL A 319 20.27 -1.35 5.05
C VAL A 319 18.79 -1.49 5.35
N ASP A 320 18.39 -1.37 6.60
CA ASP A 320 16.97 -1.34 7.01
C ASP A 320 16.79 -0.46 8.25
N ILE A 321 15.59 0.11 8.41
CA ILE A 321 15.24 0.92 9.57
C ILE A 321 14.93 0.05 10.80
N ASP A 322 14.58 -1.21 10.59
CA ASP A 322 14.21 -2.18 11.61
C ASP A 322 15.41 -3.12 11.90
N PRO A 323 16.09 -2.95 13.04
CA PRO A 323 17.27 -3.76 13.38
C PRO A 323 16.96 -5.27 13.49
N GLU A 324 15.72 -5.64 13.78
CA GLU A 324 15.34 -7.05 13.88
C GLU A 324 15.25 -7.76 12.53
N VAL A 325 15.22 -7.01 11.43
CA VAL A 325 15.16 -7.56 10.06
C VAL A 325 16.54 -7.96 9.55
N ILE A 326 17.57 -7.20 9.93
CA ILE A 326 18.93 -7.38 9.42
C ILE A 326 19.52 -8.71 9.91
N GLY A 327 20.06 -9.49 8.99
CA GLY A 327 20.66 -10.80 9.30
C GLY A 327 19.67 -11.92 9.58
N ARG A 328 18.36 -11.67 9.65
CA ARG A 328 17.33 -12.69 9.95
C ARG A 328 17.27 -13.80 8.89
N ASN A 329 17.26 -13.42 7.62
CA ASN A 329 17.06 -14.33 6.50
C ASN A 329 18.36 -14.62 5.72
N TYR A 330 19.25 -13.64 5.63
CA TYR A 330 20.56 -13.74 5.01
C TYR A 330 21.61 -13.04 5.89
N PRO A 331 22.77 -13.66 6.14
CA PRO A 331 23.88 -12.99 6.85
C PRO A 331 24.31 -11.74 6.08
N ALA A 332 24.53 -10.62 6.77
CA ALA A 332 25.04 -9.40 6.18
C ALA A 332 26.51 -9.21 6.54
N ALA A 333 27.36 -8.91 5.54
CA ALA A 333 28.75 -8.50 5.78
C ALA A 333 28.78 -7.10 6.42
N VAL A 334 27.91 -6.20 5.98
CA VAL A 334 27.70 -4.87 6.57
C VAL A 334 26.24 -4.67 6.88
N ALA A 335 25.92 -4.43 8.15
CA ALA A 335 24.56 -4.28 8.70
C ALA A 335 24.32 -2.82 9.08
N VAL A 336 23.58 -2.06 8.27
CA VAL A 336 23.32 -0.63 8.49
C VAL A 336 21.89 -0.43 8.99
N VAL A 337 21.73 -0.03 10.25
CA VAL A 337 20.42 0.37 10.79
C VAL A 337 20.22 1.86 10.54
N GLY A 338 19.25 2.23 9.70
CA GLY A 338 19.00 3.63 9.36
C GLY A 338 17.85 3.83 8.37
N ASP A 339 17.39 5.07 8.29
CA ASP A 339 16.43 5.49 7.27
C ASP A 339 17.04 5.35 5.88
N ALA A 340 16.28 4.84 4.90
CA ALA A 340 16.79 4.57 3.57
C ALA A 340 17.29 5.84 2.87
N LYS A 341 16.60 6.98 3.02
CA LYS A 341 17.01 8.23 2.39
C LYS A 341 18.33 8.75 2.96
N LEU A 342 18.43 8.83 4.30
CA LEU A 342 19.67 9.26 4.96
C LEU A 342 20.83 8.32 4.65
N SER A 343 20.57 7.02 4.55
CA SER A 343 21.61 6.05 4.19
C SER A 343 22.09 6.25 2.75
N LEU A 344 21.20 6.50 1.80
CA LEU A 344 21.56 6.77 0.41
C LEU A 344 22.28 8.12 0.28
N GLU A 345 21.83 9.17 0.96
CA GLU A 345 22.54 10.46 1.03
C GLU A 345 23.96 10.27 1.54
N GLY A 346 24.14 9.53 2.64
CA GLY A 346 25.47 9.22 3.17
C GLY A 346 26.34 8.37 2.23
N MET A 347 25.75 7.45 1.46
CA MET A 347 26.47 6.73 0.42
C MET A 347 26.90 7.64 -0.73
N LEU A 348 26.04 8.60 -1.13
CA LEU A 348 26.37 9.58 -2.19
C LEU A 348 27.49 10.54 -1.79
N GLU A 349 27.68 10.82 -0.51
CA GLU A 349 28.82 11.59 0.00
C GLU A 349 30.17 10.84 -0.10
N ARG A 350 30.12 9.49 -0.15
CA ARG A 350 31.27 8.58 -0.14
C ARG A 350 31.63 8.00 -1.50
N ILE A 351 30.68 8.01 -2.44
CA ILE A 351 30.82 7.36 -3.75
C ILE A 351 30.63 8.38 -4.85
N ASP A 352 31.74 8.72 -5.52
CA ASP A 352 31.71 9.57 -6.72
C ASP A 352 31.52 8.76 -8.00
N GLN A 353 32.22 7.62 -8.11
CA GLN A 353 32.14 6.69 -9.24
C GLN A 353 32.36 5.25 -8.77
N GLY A 354 31.81 4.28 -9.51
CA GLY A 354 32.07 2.85 -9.36
C GLY A 354 32.96 2.28 -10.49
N GLY A 355 33.46 1.08 -10.26
CA GLY A 355 34.26 0.32 -11.22
C GLY A 355 33.51 -0.85 -11.86
N VAL A 356 32.20 -0.74 -12.06
CA VAL A 356 31.36 -1.83 -12.54
C VAL A 356 31.78 -2.31 -13.93
N ASP A 357 31.90 -3.64 -14.09
CA ASP A 357 32.14 -4.28 -15.39
C ASP A 357 31.01 -4.01 -16.37
N PRO A 358 31.23 -3.25 -17.47
CA PRO A 358 30.18 -2.97 -18.44
C PRO A 358 29.60 -4.24 -19.09
N GLN A 359 30.38 -5.32 -19.15
CA GLN A 359 29.92 -6.59 -19.69
C GLN A 359 28.89 -7.27 -18.76
N PHE A 360 29.05 -7.12 -17.44
CA PHE A 360 28.07 -7.59 -16.47
C PHE A 360 26.75 -6.85 -16.64
N VAL A 361 26.76 -5.51 -16.74
CA VAL A 361 25.55 -4.70 -16.96
C VAL A 361 24.86 -5.09 -18.27
N ASP A 362 25.61 -5.29 -19.35
CA ASP A 362 25.07 -5.72 -20.64
C ASP A 362 24.45 -7.13 -20.56
N ARG A 363 25.06 -8.07 -19.81
CA ARG A 363 24.48 -9.38 -19.54
C ARG A 363 23.15 -9.26 -18.76
N CYS A 364 23.09 -8.44 -17.72
CA CYS A 364 21.87 -8.18 -16.95
C CYS A 364 20.74 -7.63 -17.83
N ARG A 365 21.05 -6.71 -18.74
CA ARG A 365 20.07 -6.17 -19.71
C ARG A 365 19.59 -7.26 -20.69
N LYS A 366 20.46 -8.13 -21.18
CA LYS A 366 20.09 -9.26 -22.04
C LYS A 366 19.22 -10.29 -21.31
N ILE A 367 19.54 -10.58 -20.06
CA ILE A 367 18.72 -11.43 -19.18
C ILE A 367 17.31 -10.83 -19.00
N LYS A 368 17.22 -9.53 -18.72
CA LYS A 368 15.92 -8.83 -18.62
C LYS A 368 15.13 -8.95 -19.92
N ALA A 369 15.75 -8.64 -21.06
CA ALA A 369 15.08 -8.69 -22.36
C ALA A 369 14.59 -10.11 -22.72
N ALA A 370 15.41 -11.13 -22.46
CA ALA A 370 15.03 -12.52 -22.69
C ALA A 370 13.85 -12.96 -21.79
N ASP A 371 13.83 -12.50 -20.53
CA ASP A 371 12.75 -12.77 -19.60
C ASP A 371 11.44 -12.08 -20.01
N GLU A 372 11.51 -10.85 -20.49
CA GLU A 372 10.36 -10.12 -21.01
C GLU A 372 9.74 -10.81 -22.24
N GLU A 373 10.58 -11.30 -23.16
CA GLU A 373 10.10 -12.08 -24.31
C GLU A 373 9.49 -13.43 -23.89
N ALA A 374 10.07 -14.08 -22.88
CA ALA A 374 9.49 -15.31 -22.33
C ALA A 374 8.11 -15.04 -21.70
N ILE A 375 7.97 -13.95 -20.95
CA ILE A 375 6.67 -13.55 -20.36
C ILE A 375 5.66 -13.23 -21.46
N LYS A 376 6.05 -12.51 -22.52
CA LYS A 376 5.16 -12.23 -23.67
C LYS A 376 4.68 -13.51 -24.34
N GLY A 377 5.56 -14.53 -24.45
CA GLY A 377 5.19 -15.86 -24.92
C GLY A 377 4.18 -16.57 -24.01
N GLU A 378 4.35 -16.46 -22.68
CA GLU A 378 3.47 -17.04 -21.66
C GLU A 378 2.07 -16.40 -21.65
N ILE A 379 1.98 -15.07 -21.86
CA ILE A 379 0.71 -14.34 -21.80
C ILE A 379 0.00 -14.18 -23.17
N GLY A 380 0.70 -14.46 -24.25
CA GLY A 380 0.16 -14.34 -25.61
C GLY A 380 0.07 -12.91 -26.15
N ALA A 381 -0.34 -12.80 -27.41
CA ALA A 381 -0.35 -11.52 -28.15
C ALA A 381 -1.35 -10.51 -27.57
N ASP A 382 -2.55 -10.97 -27.20
CA ASP A 382 -3.62 -10.07 -26.72
C ASP A 382 -3.23 -9.38 -25.43
N HIS A 383 -2.75 -10.12 -24.44
CA HIS A 383 -2.29 -9.55 -23.18
C HIS A 383 -1.04 -8.68 -23.34
N THR A 384 -0.13 -9.04 -24.27
CA THR A 384 1.03 -8.20 -24.61
C THR A 384 0.58 -6.85 -25.16
N GLN A 385 -0.44 -6.84 -26.04
CA GLN A 385 -1.00 -5.62 -26.60
C GLN A 385 -1.73 -4.80 -25.53
N ILE A 386 -2.52 -5.44 -24.65
CA ILE A 386 -3.16 -4.77 -23.48
C ILE A 386 -2.12 -4.03 -22.62
N VAL A 387 -1.00 -4.68 -22.28
CA VAL A 387 0.09 -4.05 -21.51
C VAL A 387 0.66 -2.83 -22.24
N SER A 388 0.89 -2.94 -23.54
CA SER A 388 1.38 -1.84 -24.37
C SER A 388 0.40 -0.67 -24.44
N ILE A 389 -0.89 -0.95 -24.59
CA ILE A 389 -1.97 0.06 -24.60
C ILE A 389 -2.03 0.77 -23.25
N ILE A 390 -2.05 0.01 -22.13
CA ILE A 390 -2.07 0.59 -20.80
C ILE A 390 -0.88 1.54 -20.62
N ARG A 391 0.35 1.09 -20.92
CA ARG A 391 1.52 1.95 -20.71
C ARG A 391 1.51 3.20 -21.59
N ARG A 392 1.04 3.11 -22.81
CA ARG A 392 0.97 4.24 -23.74
C ARG A 392 -0.07 5.28 -23.36
N LEU A 393 -1.22 4.86 -22.85
CA LEU A 393 -2.33 5.76 -22.52
C LEU A 393 -2.27 6.28 -21.08
N LEU A 394 -1.73 5.49 -20.16
CA LEU A 394 -1.76 5.82 -18.73
C LEU A 394 -0.75 6.92 -18.40
N PRO A 395 -1.15 8.02 -17.73
CA PRO A 395 -0.21 9.00 -17.17
C PRO A 395 0.79 8.36 -16.19
N ASP A 396 2.02 8.86 -16.17
CA ASP A 396 3.10 8.28 -15.34
C ASP A 396 2.82 8.35 -13.84
N GLU A 397 2.10 9.37 -13.40
CA GLU A 397 1.68 9.58 -12.01
C GLU A 397 0.46 8.76 -11.60
N CYS A 398 -0.23 8.12 -12.54
CA CYS A 398 -1.42 7.32 -12.25
C CYS A 398 -1.05 6.05 -11.46
N PRO A 399 -1.59 5.83 -10.25
CA PRO A 399 -1.37 4.59 -9.53
C PRO A 399 -1.92 3.38 -10.28
N VAL A 400 -1.12 2.33 -10.34
CA VAL A 400 -1.52 1.00 -10.85
C VAL A 400 -1.78 0.09 -9.65
N VAL A 401 -3.05 -0.16 -9.40
CA VAL A 401 -3.53 -1.04 -8.33
C VAL A 401 -3.83 -2.42 -8.92
N ARG A 402 -3.38 -3.48 -8.25
CA ARG A 402 -3.47 -4.85 -8.78
C ARG A 402 -3.94 -5.80 -7.69
N ASP A 403 -5.10 -6.39 -7.86
CA ASP A 403 -5.62 -7.43 -6.96
C ASP A 403 -5.06 -8.81 -7.32
N SER A 404 -5.42 -9.81 -6.52
CA SER A 404 -5.08 -11.22 -6.73
C SER A 404 -5.82 -11.77 -7.96
N THR A 405 -5.20 -11.69 -9.14
CA THR A 405 -5.74 -12.17 -10.42
C THR A 405 -4.62 -12.65 -11.34
N VAL A 406 -4.94 -13.48 -12.33
CA VAL A 406 -3.95 -14.02 -13.28
C VAL A 406 -3.18 -12.91 -14.00
N PRO A 407 -3.80 -11.85 -14.55
CA PRO A 407 -3.08 -10.71 -15.10
C PRO A 407 -2.04 -10.09 -14.15
N ASN A 408 -2.37 -9.94 -12.86
CA ASN A 408 -1.41 -9.42 -11.89
C ASN A 408 -0.20 -10.35 -11.69
N TYR A 409 -0.44 -11.65 -11.52
CA TYR A 409 0.64 -12.63 -11.29
C TYR A 409 1.52 -12.87 -12.52
N THR A 410 1.07 -12.49 -13.70
CA THR A 410 1.81 -12.58 -14.94
C THR A 410 2.43 -11.23 -15.32
N TRP A 411 1.76 -10.46 -16.13
CA TRP A 411 2.29 -9.21 -16.67
C TRP A 411 2.19 -8.01 -15.71
N GLY A 412 1.19 -7.97 -14.82
CA GLY A 412 1.00 -6.86 -13.89
C GLY A 412 2.17 -6.65 -12.93
N ASN A 413 2.76 -7.73 -12.42
CA ASN A 413 3.92 -7.67 -11.52
C ASN A 413 5.27 -7.60 -12.24
N ARG A 414 5.35 -7.93 -13.55
CA ARG A 414 6.63 -8.15 -14.21
C ARG A 414 6.84 -7.38 -15.51
N LEU A 415 5.77 -7.14 -16.29
CA LEU A 415 5.88 -6.61 -17.65
C LEU A 415 5.29 -5.19 -17.78
N LEU A 416 4.22 -4.85 -17.05
CA LEU A 416 3.67 -3.49 -17.05
C LEU A 416 4.60 -2.55 -16.28
N PRO A 417 5.31 -1.61 -16.93
CA PRO A 417 6.29 -0.78 -16.26
C PRO A 417 5.66 0.20 -15.26
N ILE A 418 6.27 0.32 -14.09
CA ILE A 418 5.99 1.35 -13.09
C ILE A 418 7.03 2.46 -13.24
N VAL A 419 6.57 3.68 -13.48
CA VAL A 419 7.44 4.80 -13.86
C VAL A 419 7.75 5.72 -12.68
N ARG A 420 6.81 5.86 -11.73
CA ARG A 420 6.95 6.74 -10.57
C ARG A 420 6.95 5.97 -9.27
N SER A 421 7.70 6.49 -8.29
CA SER A 421 7.64 6.02 -6.91
C SER A 421 6.22 6.12 -6.35
N ARG A 422 5.86 5.17 -5.47
CA ARG A 422 4.57 5.12 -4.77
C ARG A 422 3.33 4.92 -5.66
N THR A 423 3.50 4.61 -6.96
CA THR A 423 2.37 4.35 -7.87
C THR A 423 2.07 2.85 -8.08
N SER A 424 2.81 1.96 -7.42
CA SER A 424 2.63 0.50 -7.50
C SER A 424 1.94 -0.01 -6.24
N ILE A 425 0.65 -0.30 -6.30
CA ILE A 425 -0.16 -0.70 -5.15
C ILE A 425 -0.73 -2.10 -5.35
N ARG A 426 -0.71 -2.92 -4.29
CA ARG A 426 -1.36 -4.24 -4.25
C ARG A 426 -1.61 -4.67 -2.80
N PRO A 427 -2.50 -5.65 -2.54
CA PRO A 427 -2.53 -6.35 -1.25
C PRO A 427 -1.22 -7.12 -1.07
N ALA A 428 -0.40 -6.69 -0.11
CA ALA A 428 0.96 -7.21 0.06
C ALA A 428 0.99 -8.61 0.71
N ALA A 429 0.02 -8.90 1.58
CA ALA A 429 -0.19 -10.25 2.13
C ALA A 429 -1.01 -11.15 1.18
N VAL A 430 -1.27 -10.68 -0.05
CA VAL A 430 -1.93 -11.43 -1.14
C VAL A 430 -3.41 -11.75 -0.85
N ALA A 431 -4.11 -10.91 -0.07
CA ALA A 431 -5.56 -11.01 0.05
C ALA A 431 -6.24 -10.81 -1.31
N ILE A 432 -7.37 -11.51 -1.51
CA ILE A 432 -8.26 -11.29 -2.65
C ILE A 432 -9.36 -10.30 -2.27
N GLY A 433 -9.67 -9.35 -3.14
CA GLY A 433 -10.77 -8.40 -2.97
C GLY A 433 -10.41 -6.99 -2.50
N PRO A 434 -9.22 -6.70 -1.96
CA PRO A 434 -8.84 -5.32 -1.57
C PRO A 434 -8.69 -4.33 -2.72
N GLY A 435 -8.61 -4.79 -3.96
CA GLY A 435 -8.23 -3.96 -5.11
C GLY A 435 -9.04 -2.68 -5.24
N LEU A 436 -10.38 -2.77 -5.24
CA LEU A 436 -11.23 -1.59 -5.41
C LEU A 436 -11.05 -0.53 -4.30
N PRO A 437 -11.14 -0.86 -3.00
CA PRO A 437 -10.89 0.14 -1.97
C PRO A 437 -9.44 0.65 -1.94
N LEU A 438 -8.44 -0.17 -2.28
CA LEU A 438 -7.06 0.33 -2.47
C LEU A 438 -7.00 1.38 -3.60
N ALA A 439 -7.69 1.13 -4.72
CA ALA A 439 -7.74 2.08 -5.83
C ALA A 439 -8.45 3.40 -5.44
N MET A 440 -9.52 3.32 -4.63
CA MET A 440 -10.18 4.51 -4.07
C MET A 440 -9.18 5.37 -3.27
N GLY A 441 -8.48 4.77 -2.34
CA GLY A 441 -7.49 5.47 -1.52
C GLY A 441 -6.34 6.05 -2.33
N ALA A 442 -5.85 5.30 -3.33
CA ALA A 442 -4.79 5.75 -4.22
C ALA A 442 -5.21 6.95 -5.09
N ALA A 443 -6.41 6.90 -5.68
CA ALA A 443 -6.95 8.00 -6.49
C ALA A 443 -7.15 9.27 -5.65
N LEU A 444 -7.71 9.14 -4.44
CA LEU A 444 -7.91 10.26 -3.52
C LEU A 444 -6.59 10.84 -2.99
N GLY A 445 -5.57 10.01 -2.81
CA GLY A 445 -4.26 10.45 -2.36
C GLY A 445 -3.44 11.19 -3.42
N THR A 446 -3.57 10.78 -4.67
CA THR A 446 -2.86 11.43 -5.80
C THR A 446 -3.66 12.56 -6.44
N GLY A 447 -4.97 12.63 -6.21
CA GLY A 447 -5.86 13.56 -6.92
C GLY A 447 -5.96 13.27 -8.42
N SER A 448 -5.63 12.06 -8.85
CA SER A 448 -5.64 11.61 -10.25
C SER A 448 -6.40 10.29 -10.40
N HIS A 449 -6.55 9.81 -11.63
CA HIS A 449 -7.06 8.45 -11.84
C HIS A 449 -6.20 7.41 -11.13
N ALA A 450 -6.83 6.32 -10.70
CA ALA A 450 -6.14 5.09 -10.35
C ALA A 450 -6.63 3.95 -11.25
N LEU A 451 -5.70 3.23 -11.88
CA LEU A 451 -6.02 2.05 -12.68
C LEU A 451 -6.03 0.81 -11.79
N LEU A 452 -7.14 0.09 -11.77
CA LEU A 452 -7.27 -1.17 -11.04
C LEU A 452 -7.31 -2.36 -12.01
N VAL A 453 -6.40 -3.30 -11.83
CA VAL A 453 -6.42 -4.62 -12.49
C VAL A 453 -6.97 -5.64 -11.49
N GLN A 454 -8.17 -6.16 -11.75
CA GLN A 454 -8.90 -7.04 -10.83
C GLN A 454 -9.56 -8.20 -11.57
N GLY A 455 -9.74 -9.34 -10.90
CA GLY A 455 -10.55 -10.45 -11.37
C GLY A 455 -12.00 -10.31 -10.88
N ASP A 456 -12.91 -10.96 -11.60
CA ASP A 456 -14.34 -11.00 -11.27
C ASP A 456 -14.63 -11.56 -9.88
N GLY A 457 -13.94 -12.63 -9.48
CA GLY A 457 -14.06 -13.20 -8.13
C GLY A 457 -13.60 -12.25 -7.03
N GLY A 458 -12.53 -11.46 -7.27
CA GLY A 458 -12.04 -10.45 -6.33
C GLY A 458 -13.00 -9.26 -6.21
N LEU A 459 -13.55 -8.77 -7.32
CA LEU A 459 -14.48 -7.64 -7.29
C LEU A 459 -15.75 -7.93 -6.49
N GLN A 460 -16.26 -9.16 -6.55
CA GLN A 460 -17.45 -9.56 -5.79
C GLN A 460 -17.30 -9.39 -4.27
N LEU A 461 -16.07 -9.40 -3.74
CA LEU A 461 -15.81 -9.22 -2.31
C LEU A 461 -15.86 -7.74 -1.87
N SER A 462 -15.78 -6.80 -2.80
CA SER A 462 -15.76 -5.36 -2.51
C SER A 462 -16.63 -4.52 -3.44
N ASN A 463 -17.51 -5.13 -4.23
CA ASN A 463 -18.33 -4.44 -5.22
C ASN A 463 -19.22 -3.33 -4.63
N GLY A 464 -19.59 -3.42 -3.34
CA GLY A 464 -20.32 -2.37 -2.63
C GLY A 464 -19.62 -1.01 -2.71
N GLU A 465 -18.29 -1.00 -2.75
CA GLU A 465 -17.49 0.22 -2.84
C GLU A 465 -17.62 0.95 -4.19
N LEU A 466 -18.18 0.32 -5.24
CA LEU A 466 -18.55 1.01 -6.48
C LEU A 466 -19.51 2.17 -6.19
N SER A 467 -20.49 1.95 -5.29
CA SER A 467 -21.41 3.03 -4.90
C SER A 467 -20.75 4.15 -4.11
N ALA A 468 -19.70 3.84 -3.33
CA ALA A 468 -18.88 4.86 -2.67
C ALA A 468 -18.04 5.65 -3.68
N CYS A 469 -17.47 4.98 -4.68
CA CYS A 469 -16.78 5.66 -5.79
C CYS A 469 -17.71 6.63 -6.52
N ALA A 470 -18.94 6.21 -6.81
CA ALA A 470 -19.94 7.06 -7.49
C ALA A 470 -20.36 8.24 -6.61
N GLU A 471 -20.63 8.02 -5.31
CA GLU A 471 -21.03 9.07 -4.35
C GLU A 471 -19.98 10.18 -4.25
N HIS A 472 -18.70 9.79 -4.14
CA HIS A 472 -17.59 10.72 -3.97
C HIS A 472 -16.89 11.10 -5.29
N GLN A 473 -17.41 10.67 -6.44
CA GLN A 473 -16.84 10.92 -7.79
C GLN A 473 -15.34 10.58 -7.86
N ILE A 474 -14.96 9.42 -7.26
CA ILE A 474 -13.56 8.99 -7.20
C ILE A 474 -13.16 8.43 -8.58
N PRO A 475 -12.12 8.96 -9.24
CA PRO A 475 -11.74 8.58 -10.58
C PRO A 475 -10.96 7.25 -10.64
N VAL A 476 -11.63 6.14 -10.31
CA VAL A 476 -11.08 4.79 -10.42
C VAL A 476 -11.48 4.17 -11.74
N ILE A 477 -10.53 3.65 -12.50
CA ILE A 477 -10.78 2.84 -13.71
C ILE A 477 -10.59 1.38 -13.33
N VAL A 478 -11.70 0.63 -13.27
CA VAL A 478 -11.72 -0.78 -12.86
C VAL A 478 -11.66 -1.67 -14.09
N LEU A 479 -10.55 -2.36 -14.31
CA LEU A 479 -10.42 -3.40 -15.32
C LEU A 479 -10.77 -4.75 -14.69
N VAL A 480 -11.95 -5.28 -14.98
CA VAL A 480 -12.39 -6.59 -14.49
C VAL A 480 -12.06 -7.64 -15.54
N PHE A 481 -11.03 -8.45 -15.29
CA PHE A 481 -10.74 -9.62 -16.11
C PHE A 481 -11.67 -10.77 -15.70
N ASN A 482 -12.74 -10.96 -16.49
CA ASN A 482 -13.89 -11.79 -16.17
C ASN A 482 -13.82 -13.14 -16.89
N ASP A 483 -13.59 -14.20 -16.13
CA ASP A 483 -13.64 -15.59 -16.60
C ASP A 483 -14.59 -16.48 -15.78
N SER A 484 -15.46 -15.85 -14.99
CA SER A 484 -16.47 -16.46 -14.12
C SER A 484 -15.86 -17.44 -13.10
N GLY A 485 -14.73 -17.03 -12.46
CA GLY A 485 -14.12 -17.92 -11.47
C GLY A 485 -12.84 -17.42 -10.79
N TYR A 486 -12.33 -18.25 -9.90
CA TYR A 486 -11.03 -18.08 -9.29
C TYR A 486 -9.94 -18.74 -10.14
N ASN A 487 -9.62 -18.15 -11.30
CA ASN A 487 -8.81 -18.79 -12.33
C ASN A 487 -7.42 -19.20 -11.85
N ILE A 488 -6.73 -18.38 -11.07
CA ILE A 488 -5.42 -18.75 -10.52
C ILE A 488 -5.48 -20.04 -9.70
N LEU A 489 -6.54 -20.21 -8.89
CA LEU A 489 -6.75 -21.42 -8.10
C LEU A 489 -7.15 -22.61 -8.99
N ARG A 490 -7.96 -22.35 -10.03
CA ARG A 490 -8.34 -23.35 -11.06
C ARG A 490 -7.11 -23.95 -11.71
N MET A 491 -6.18 -23.10 -12.15
CA MET A 491 -4.92 -23.52 -12.80
C MET A 491 -4.02 -24.31 -11.83
N ILE A 492 -3.88 -23.85 -10.58
CA ILE A 492 -3.10 -24.55 -9.54
C ILE A 492 -3.71 -25.92 -9.23
N GLN A 493 -5.03 -25.98 -9.02
CA GLN A 493 -5.71 -27.25 -8.72
C GLN A 493 -5.57 -28.26 -9.86
N GLU A 494 -5.73 -27.83 -11.10
CA GLU A 494 -5.59 -28.69 -12.28
C GLU A 494 -4.19 -29.29 -12.36
N SER A 495 -3.16 -28.45 -12.16
CA SER A 495 -1.78 -28.91 -12.22
C SER A 495 -1.35 -29.76 -11.02
N VAL A 496 -1.80 -29.45 -9.80
CA VAL A 496 -1.36 -30.16 -8.57
C VAL A 496 -2.25 -31.37 -8.26
N LEU A 497 -3.56 -31.25 -8.51
CA LEU A 497 -4.56 -32.25 -8.12
C LEU A 497 -5.18 -32.99 -9.31
N GLY A 498 -4.97 -32.53 -10.54
CA GLY A 498 -5.61 -33.06 -11.75
C GLY A 498 -7.14 -32.90 -11.77
N ARG A 499 -7.68 -32.03 -10.92
CA ARG A 499 -9.13 -31.77 -10.80
C ARG A 499 -9.40 -30.38 -10.25
N LYS A 500 -10.56 -29.81 -10.60
CA LYS A 500 -11.03 -28.49 -10.13
C LYS A 500 -12.16 -28.67 -9.11
N HIS A 501 -12.21 -27.81 -8.10
CA HIS A 501 -13.29 -27.82 -7.10
C HIS A 501 -13.42 -26.45 -6.43
N GLY A 502 -14.66 -25.90 -6.37
CA GLY A 502 -14.97 -24.64 -5.69
C GLY A 502 -14.38 -23.39 -6.34
N THR A 503 -13.98 -23.48 -7.61
CA THR A 503 -13.32 -22.37 -8.34
C THR A 503 -14.19 -21.77 -9.45
N GLU A 504 -15.29 -22.43 -9.80
CA GLU A 504 -16.26 -21.94 -10.77
C GLU A 504 -17.27 -21.03 -10.05
N LEU A 505 -17.49 -19.84 -10.57
CA LEU A 505 -18.48 -18.88 -10.06
C LEU A 505 -19.63 -18.73 -11.05
N SER A 506 -20.78 -18.28 -10.55
CA SER A 506 -21.89 -17.88 -11.41
C SER A 506 -21.52 -16.65 -12.25
N LYS A 507 -22.00 -16.59 -13.49
CA LYS A 507 -21.84 -15.40 -14.32
C LYS A 507 -22.50 -14.21 -13.66
N VAL A 508 -21.76 -13.11 -13.54
CA VAL A 508 -22.24 -11.82 -13.03
C VAL A 508 -22.22 -10.81 -14.17
N ASP A 509 -23.29 -10.06 -14.33
CA ASP A 509 -23.34 -8.89 -15.22
C ASP A 509 -22.74 -7.70 -14.47
N PHE A 510 -21.43 -7.52 -14.56
CA PHE A 510 -20.72 -6.40 -13.90
C PHE A 510 -21.10 -5.05 -14.49
N VAL A 511 -21.47 -4.98 -15.76
CA VAL A 511 -21.97 -3.74 -16.37
C VAL A 511 -23.30 -3.34 -15.72
N GLY A 512 -24.24 -4.29 -15.58
CA GLY A 512 -25.51 -4.05 -14.90
C GLY A 512 -25.33 -3.68 -13.42
N VAL A 513 -24.42 -4.37 -12.70
CA VAL A 513 -24.09 -4.07 -11.30
C VAL A 513 -23.51 -2.65 -11.15
N ALA A 514 -22.51 -2.30 -11.96
CA ALA A 514 -21.84 -1.00 -11.89
C ALA A 514 -22.81 0.15 -12.21
N ASN A 515 -23.59 0.02 -13.30
CA ASN A 515 -24.61 1.01 -13.69
C ASN A 515 -25.67 1.18 -12.61
N GLY A 516 -26.13 0.07 -11.97
CA GLY A 516 -27.06 0.10 -10.85
C GLY A 516 -26.51 0.79 -9.60
N MET A 517 -25.19 0.90 -9.46
CA MET A 517 -24.47 1.61 -8.40
C MET A 517 -24.03 3.02 -8.79
N GLY A 518 -24.40 3.51 -9.99
CA GLY A 518 -24.06 4.84 -10.45
C GLY A 518 -22.65 4.97 -11.06
N VAL A 519 -22.02 3.86 -11.41
CA VAL A 519 -20.72 3.80 -12.08
C VAL A 519 -20.91 3.52 -13.56
N GLU A 520 -20.35 4.32 -14.42
CA GLU A 520 -20.33 4.08 -15.86
C GLU A 520 -19.57 2.80 -16.19
N ALA A 521 -20.16 1.94 -17.02
CA ALA A 521 -19.56 0.66 -17.33
C ALA A 521 -19.82 0.22 -18.75
N GLU A 522 -18.86 -0.49 -19.33
CA GLU A 522 -18.99 -1.12 -20.64
C GLU A 522 -18.31 -2.48 -20.68
N ARG A 523 -18.85 -3.38 -21.52
CA ARG A 523 -18.22 -4.68 -21.79
C ARG A 523 -17.21 -4.53 -22.91
N VAL A 524 -16.08 -5.21 -22.73
CA VAL A 524 -14.96 -5.20 -23.67
C VAL A 524 -14.74 -6.62 -24.22
N GLU A 525 -14.93 -6.78 -25.51
CA GLU A 525 -14.77 -8.05 -26.23
C GLU A 525 -13.57 -7.96 -27.19
N GLY A 526 -12.38 -8.29 -26.66
CA GLY A 526 -11.13 -8.26 -27.40
C GLY A 526 -10.35 -6.94 -27.32
N VAL A 527 -9.14 -6.99 -27.84
CA VAL A 527 -8.13 -5.92 -27.68
C VAL A 527 -8.47 -4.66 -28.44
N ASP A 528 -9.12 -4.77 -29.61
CA ASP A 528 -9.49 -3.62 -30.44
C ASP A 528 -10.48 -2.69 -29.72
N GLN A 529 -11.40 -3.26 -28.93
CA GLN A 529 -12.32 -2.47 -28.12
C GLN A 529 -11.64 -1.91 -26.86
N PHE A 530 -10.66 -2.62 -26.31
CA PHE A 530 -9.99 -2.26 -25.06
C PHE A 530 -9.32 -0.88 -25.14
N GLU A 531 -8.60 -0.60 -26.23
CA GLU A 531 -7.90 0.69 -26.38
C GLU A 531 -8.88 1.87 -26.36
N SER A 532 -9.94 1.80 -27.12
CA SER A 532 -10.94 2.86 -27.19
C SER A 532 -11.73 3.02 -25.90
N ALA A 533 -12.02 1.91 -25.21
CA ALA A 533 -12.70 1.91 -23.91
C ALA A 533 -11.82 2.56 -22.82
N LEU A 534 -10.54 2.18 -22.75
CA LEU A 534 -9.60 2.76 -21.78
C LEU A 534 -9.38 4.26 -22.05
N ALA A 535 -9.27 4.67 -23.31
CA ALA A 535 -9.14 6.10 -23.67
C ALA A 535 -10.36 6.90 -23.20
N ARG A 536 -11.59 6.41 -23.44
CA ARG A 536 -12.82 7.06 -22.92
C ARG A 536 -12.86 7.11 -21.39
N ALA A 537 -12.42 6.04 -20.71
CA ALA A 537 -12.39 5.99 -19.27
C ALA A 537 -11.43 7.04 -18.67
N LEU A 538 -10.29 7.29 -19.30
CA LEU A 538 -9.32 8.31 -18.88
C LEU A 538 -9.79 9.75 -19.09
N GLU A 539 -10.76 9.99 -19.99
CA GLU A 539 -11.34 11.31 -20.20
C GLU A 539 -12.42 11.68 -19.16
N ARG A 540 -12.95 10.70 -18.42
CA ARG A 540 -14.02 10.89 -17.45
C ARG A 540 -13.47 11.36 -16.12
N GLN A 541 -14.24 12.15 -15.37
CA GLN A 541 -13.87 12.63 -14.03
C GLN A 541 -14.29 11.68 -12.90
N GLY A 542 -15.19 10.74 -13.16
CA GLY A 542 -15.72 9.81 -12.17
C GLY A 542 -15.26 8.35 -12.38
N PRO A 543 -15.79 7.43 -11.58
CA PRO A 543 -15.43 6.01 -11.67
C PRO A 543 -15.94 5.39 -12.98
N THR A 544 -15.16 4.46 -13.53
CA THR A 544 -15.51 3.71 -14.74
C THR A 544 -15.15 2.24 -14.56
N LEU A 545 -16.00 1.32 -15.01
CA LEU A 545 -15.74 -0.10 -15.01
C LEU A 545 -15.70 -0.65 -16.44
N LEU A 546 -14.63 -1.38 -16.77
CA LEU A 546 -14.48 -2.12 -18.02
C LEU A 546 -14.54 -3.62 -17.71
N ASP A 547 -15.65 -4.29 -18.10
CA ASP A 547 -15.82 -5.74 -17.94
C ASP A 547 -15.18 -6.45 -19.14
N ILE A 548 -13.95 -6.93 -18.97
CA ILE A 548 -13.14 -7.56 -20.01
C ILE A 548 -13.48 -9.06 -20.05
N ASP A 549 -14.17 -9.47 -21.09
CA ASP A 549 -14.51 -10.88 -21.33
C ASP A 549 -13.28 -11.69 -21.75
N MET A 550 -12.77 -12.49 -20.83
CA MET A 550 -11.58 -13.30 -21.05
C MET A 550 -11.77 -14.37 -22.13
N SER A 551 -13.02 -14.69 -22.52
CA SER A 551 -13.27 -15.66 -23.59
C SER A 551 -12.93 -15.12 -24.99
N PHE A 552 -12.77 -13.81 -25.13
CA PHE A 552 -12.31 -13.14 -26.37
C PHE A 552 -10.79 -12.87 -26.39
N LEU A 553 -10.07 -13.29 -25.35
CA LEU A 553 -8.62 -13.16 -25.26
C LEU A 553 -7.95 -14.53 -25.32
N ALA A 554 -6.75 -14.59 -25.87
CA ALA A 554 -5.94 -15.77 -25.82
C ALA A 554 -5.67 -16.20 -24.36
N PRO A 555 -5.72 -17.49 -24.03
CA PRO A 555 -5.49 -17.96 -22.66
C PRO A 555 -4.04 -17.69 -22.23
N ILE A 556 -3.88 -17.34 -20.94
CA ILE A 556 -2.56 -17.18 -20.32
C ILE A 556 -2.05 -18.55 -19.87
N GLU A 557 -0.82 -18.88 -20.23
CA GLU A 557 -0.09 -20.03 -19.69
C GLU A 557 0.72 -19.59 -18.47
N LEU A 558 0.38 -20.12 -17.29
CA LEU A 558 1.14 -19.86 -16.06
C LEU A 558 2.12 -20.99 -15.80
N PRO A 559 3.43 -20.74 -15.82
CA PRO A 559 4.38 -21.70 -15.27
C PRO A 559 4.18 -21.74 -13.74
N LEU A 560 3.74 -22.88 -13.22
CA LEU A 560 3.54 -23.04 -11.78
C LEU A 560 4.85 -22.85 -11.01
N PRO A 561 4.81 -22.22 -9.83
CA PRO A 561 5.97 -22.09 -8.96
C PRO A 561 6.61 -23.44 -8.65
N ALA A 562 7.94 -23.50 -8.65
CA ALA A 562 8.69 -24.75 -8.48
C ALA A 562 8.33 -25.53 -7.20
N HIS A 563 7.99 -24.82 -6.09
CA HIS A 563 7.56 -25.47 -4.85
C HIS A 563 6.17 -26.13 -4.91
N GLN A 564 5.39 -25.82 -5.94
CA GLN A 564 4.10 -26.48 -6.22
C GLN A 564 4.25 -27.65 -7.20
N ARG A 565 5.35 -27.69 -7.98
CA ARG A 565 5.70 -28.84 -8.85
C ARG A 565 6.36 -29.98 -8.08
N ALA A 566 7.15 -29.68 -7.05
CA ALA A 566 7.93 -30.65 -6.28
C ALA A 566 7.11 -31.59 -5.39
N LYS A 567 5.78 -31.54 -5.44
CA LYS A 567 4.89 -32.52 -4.77
C LYS A 567 4.38 -33.62 -5.71
N GLN A 568 4.88 -33.69 -6.94
CA GLN A 568 4.53 -34.71 -7.93
C GLN A 568 5.59 -35.82 -8.02
N ASP A 569 6.76 -35.67 -7.42
CA ASP A 569 7.80 -36.66 -7.21
C ASP A 569 7.77 -37.17 -5.75
#